data_27f817b3cbb783428e1879b11d26e762
#
_entry.id   27f817b3cbb783428e1879b11d26e762
#
_cell.length_a   1.000
_cell.length_b   1.000
_cell.length_c   1.000
_cell.angle_alpha   90.00
_cell.angle_beta   90.00
_cell.angle_gamma   90.00
#
_symmetry.space_group_name_H-M   'P 1'
#
loop_
_entity.id
_entity.type
_entity.pdbx_description
1 polymer ?
#
loop_
_entity_poly.entity_id
_entity_poly.type
_entity_poly.pdbx_seq_one_letter_code
_entity_poly.pdbx_strand_id
1 'polypeptide(L)'
;LTYSDKSLIAEVDSDLIRTPVAGDAISDNVKKAVIATEDENFESHKGVVPKAVLRATLGSVAGVGSSSGGSTLTQQLIKQQVVGDAPTFTRKATEIVDALALERGMDKNEILTTYLNVSPFGRNNRGQNIAGVEAAAQGIFGVSAKDLTVPQAAFIAGLPQSPIVYSPYAADGSLKSKENLELGLARAKDVLFNMYRTGALSKKDYETYAQYDLTKDFIAPDGIEK
;
A
#
# COMPACT_ATOMS: atom_id res chain seq x y z
N LEU A 1 -4.86 -25.90 11.66
CA LEU A 1 -4.08 -24.71 11.98
C LEU A 1 -4.78 -23.95 13.09
N THR A 2 -4.36 -24.16 14.31
CA THR A 2 -4.90 -23.46 15.48
C THR A 2 -4.16 -22.14 15.67
N TYR A 3 -4.91 -21.09 15.90
CA TYR A 3 -4.47 -19.71 16.14
C TYR A 3 -3.53 -19.51 17.37
N SER A 4 -3.04 -20.56 17.97
CA SER A 4 -2.31 -20.51 19.24
C SER A 4 -0.80 -20.64 19.12
N ASP A 5 -0.27 -20.84 17.91
CA ASP A 5 1.18 -21.00 17.76
C ASP A 5 1.78 -19.92 16.88
N LYS A 6 2.20 -18.82 17.53
CA LYS A 6 2.91 -17.73 16.89
C LYS A 6 4.26 -18.12 16.27
N SER A 7 4.77 -19.29 16.60
CA SER A 7 6.05 -19.80 16.10
C SER A 7 5.95 -20.36 14.68
N LEU A 8 4.82 -20.95 14.32
CA LEU A 8 4.61 -21.52 12.98
C LEU A 8 4.41 -20.47 11.88
N ILE A 9 3.90 -19.29 12.23
CA ILE A 9 3.74 -18.18 11.28
C ILE A 9 5.10 -17.56 10.93
N ALA A 10 6.05 -17.63 11.83
CA ALA A 10 7.40 -17.10 11.61
C ALA A 10 8.25 -18.00 10.70
N GLU A 11 7.99 -19.30 10.65
CA GLU A 11 8.76 -20.26 9.84
C GLU A 11 8.35 -20.31 8.35
N VAL A 12 7.11 -19.95 8.02
CA VAL A 12 6.61 -19.98 6.64
C VAL A 12 7.00 -18.72 5.86
N ASP A 13 7.46 -17.68 6.54
CA ASP A 13 7.69 -16.35 5.96
C ASP A 13 9.11 -15.82 6.23
N SER A 14 10.10 -16.71 6.22
CA SER A 14 11.50 -16.38 6.53
C SER A 14 12.13 -15.31 5.63
N ASP A 15 11.51 -15.01 4.45
CA ASP A 15 12.00 -14.04 3.49
C ASP A 15 11.21 -12.71 3.50
N LEU A 16 10.16 -12.60 4.31
CA LEU A 16 9.36 -11.39 4.42
C LEU A 16 9.78 -10.55 5.62
N ILE A 17 10.26 -9.35 5.36
CA ILE A 17 10.62 -8.39 6.41
C ILE A 17 9.39 -7.56 6.78
N ARG A 18 9.02 -7.62 8.05
CA ARG A 18 7.90 -6.89 8.62
C ARG A 18 8.23 -6.41 10.02
N THR A 19 7.92 -5.15 10.30
CA THR A 19 8.04 -4.56 11.64
C THR A 19 6.75 -3.80 11.94
N PRO A 20 5.76 -4.45 12.59
CA PRO A 20 4.51 -3.75 12.94
C PRO A 20 4.76 -2.61 13.89
N VAL A 21 4.05 -1.50 13.68
CA VAL A 21 4.12 -0.30 14.52
C VAL A 21 2.73 0.20 14.85
N ALA A 22 2.61 0.94 15.97
CA ALA A 22 1.37 1.60 16.35
C ALA A 22 1.05 2.76 15.39
N GLY A 23 -0.23 3.14 15.31
CA GLY A 23 -0.68 4.19 14.40
C GLY A 23 -0.03 5.55 14.63
N ASP A 24 0.33 5.88 15.88
CA ASP A 24 1.02 7.13 16.22
C ASP A 24 2.52 7.12 15.84
N ALA A 25 3.07 5.96 15.52
CA ALA A 25 4.42 5.80 14.98
C ALA A 25 4.47 5.83 13.44
N ILE A 26 3.38 6.23 12.78
CA ILE A 26 3.29 6.35 11.32
C ILE A 26 3.04 7.81 10.96
N SER A 27 3.80 8.33 10.00
CA SER A 27 3.65 9.70 9.49
C SER A 27 2.24 9.94 8.96
N ASP A 28 1.67 11.10 9.29
CA ASP A 28 0.41 11.56 8.70
C ASP A 28 0.53 11.73 7.18
N ASN A 29 1.71 12.00 6.68
CA ASN A 29 1.95 12.13 5.25
C ASN A 29 1.59 10.85 4.47
N VAL A 30 2.03 9.69 4.97
CA VAL A 30 1.74 8.42 4.29
C VAL A 30 0.27 8.00 4.47
N LYS A 31 -0.34 8.30 5.60
CA LYS A 31 -1.78 8.09 5.82
C LYS A 31 -2.62 8.87 4.83
N LYS A 32 -2.33 10.16 4.67
CA LYS A 32 -3.00 11.04 3.70
C LYS A 32 -2.75 10.59 2.26
N ALA A 33 -1.54 10.19 1.94
CA ALA A 33 -1.17 9.71 0.61
C ALA A 33 -1.95 8.44 0.22
N VAL A 34 -2.05 7.48 1.13
CA VAL A 34 -2.80 6.24 0.91
C VAL A 34 -4.30 6.51 0.75
N ILE A 35 -4.90 7.31 1.63
CA ILE A 35 -6.31 7.66 1.54
C ILE A 35 -6.60 8.37 0.22
N ALA A 36 -5.81 9.35 -0.16
CA ALA A 36 -6.01 10.12 -1.39
C ALA A 36 -5.92 9.25 -2.66
N THR A 37 -5.10 8.22 -2.64
CA THR A 37 -4.84 7.38 -3.83
C THR A 37 -5.72 6.14 -3.87
N GLU A 38 -5.90 5.45 -2.75
CA GLU A 38 -6.60 4.17 -2.70
C GLU A 38 -8.07 4.29 -2.32
N ASP A 39 -8.43 5.29 -1.52
CA ASP A 39 -9.79 5.39 -0.98
C ASP A 39 -10.09 6.81 -0.46
N GLU A 40 -10.34 7.74 -1.36
CA GLU A 40 -10.55 9.15 -1.02
C GLU A 40 -11.75 9.41 -0.09
N ASN A 41 -12.71 8.50 -0.04
CA ASN A 41 -13.88 8.57 0.82
C ASN A 41 -13.76 7.70 2.09
N PHE A 42 -12.53 7.30 2.45
CA PHE A 42 -12.28 6.38 3.56
C PHE A 42 -12.96 6.81 4.85
N GLU A 43 -12.88 8.08 5.19
CA GLU A 43 -13.43 8.60 6.45
C GLU A 43 -14.96 8.58 6.50
N SER A 44 -15.64 8.51 5.36
CA SER A 44 -17.08 8.64 5.26
C SER A 44 -17.83 7.35 4.95
N HIS A 45 -17.22 6.36 4.29
CA HIS A 45 -17.90 5.11 3.98
C HIS A 45 -17.90 4.13 5.17
N LYS A 46 -18.69 3.06 5.06
CA LYS A 46 -18.82 1.99 6.07
C LYS A 46 -18.31 0.64 5.58
N GLY A 47 -17.16 0.65 4.89
CA GLY A 47 -16.48 -0.54 4.39
C GLY A 47 -16.54 -0.71 2.88
N VAL A 48 -17.59 -0.19 2.25
CA VAL A 48 -17.77 -0.20 0.81
C VAL A 48 -18.35 1.12 0.33
N VAL A 49 -18.13 1.45 -0.93
CA VAL A 49 -18.76 2.56 -1.63
C VAL A 49 -19.88 1.98 -2.50
N PRO A 50 -21.17 2.20 -2.18
CA PRO A 50 -22.28 1.53 -2.87
C PRO A 50 -22.28 1.76 -4.39
N LYS A 51 -21.97 2.96 -4.85
CA LYS A 51 -21.89 3.27 -6.29
C LYS A 51 -20.80 2.46 -6.99
N ALA A 52 -19.66 2.23 -6.33
CA ALA A 52 -18.57 1.44 -6.88
C ALA A 52 -18.92 -0.05 -6.94
N VAL A 53 -19.63 -0.57 -5.92
CA VAL A 53 -20.14 -1.95 -5.92
C VAL A 53 -21.14 -2.16 -7.05
N LEU A 54 -22.07 -1.25 -7.24
CA LEU A 54 -23.04 -1.31 -8.32
C LEU A 54 -22.36 -1.29 -9.70
N ARG A 55 -21.39 -0.41 -9.89
CA ARG A 55 -20.62 -0.31 -11.14
C ARG A 55 -19.86 -1.59 -11.43
N ALA A 56 -19.20 -2.18 -10.44
CA ALA A 56 -18.47 -3.43 -10.58
C ALA A 56 -19.40 -4.60 -10.92
N THR A 57 -20.58 -4.66 -10.29
CA THR A 57 -21.59 -5.69 -10.57
C THR A 57 -22.15 -5.58 -11.99
N LEU A 58 -22.49 -4.37 -12.42
CA LEU A 58 -22.96 -4.13 -13.80
C LEU A 58 -21.88 -4.40 -14.84
N GLY A 59 -20.63 -4.04 -14.55
CA GLY A 59 -19.49 -4.32 -15.42
C GLY A 59 -19.23 -5.82 -15.58
N SER A 60 -19.39 -6.63 -14.54
CA SER A 60 -19.22 -8.08 -14.62
C SER A 60 -20.32 -8.75 -15.43
N VAL A 61 -21.54 -8.23 -15.36
CA VAL A 61 -22.69 -8.72 -16.19
C VAL A 61 -22.49 -8.35 -17.66
N ALA A 62 -21.88 -7.20 -17.95
CA ALA A 62 -21.64 -6.74 -19.31
C ALA A 62 -20.35 -7.33 -19.95
N GLY A 63 -19.60 -8.15 -19.21
CA GLY A 63 -18.34 -8.74 -19.73
C GLY A 63 -17.21 -7.74 -19.96
N VAL A 64 -17.37 -6.52 -19.48
CA VAL A 64 -16.33 -5.49 -19.50
C VAL A 64 -15.42 -5.73 -18.28
N GLY A 65 -14.17 -6.05 -18.56
CA GLY A 65 -13.19 -6.35 -17.53
C GLY A 65 -13.19 -5.31 -16.40
N SER A 66 -13.19 -5.78 -15.16
CA SER A 66 -13.23 -4.95 -13.97
C SER A 66 -12.03 -4.00 -13.95
N SER A 67 -12.25 -2.75 -14.26
CA SER A 67 -11.29 -1.72 -13.90
C SER A 67 -11.27 -1.61 -12.37
N SER A 68 -10.12 -1.82 -11.79
CA SER A 68 -9.83 -1.93 -10.37
C SER A 68 -9.97 -0.61 -9.59
N GLY A 69 -10.92 0.25 -9.93
CA GLY A 69 -11.00 1.62 -9.39
C GLY A 69 -12.00 1.85 -8.27
N GLY A 70 -12.52 0.82 -7.59
CA GLY A 70 -13.61 1.03 -6.65
C GLY A 70 -13.53 0.30 -5.30
N SER A 71 -12.49 -0.48 -5.05
CA SER A 71 -12.33 -1.19 -3.77
C SER A 71 -11.79 -0.26 -2.69
N THR A 72 -12.47 -0.25 -1.53
CA THR A 72 -12.03 0.53 -0.37
C THR A 72 -10.79 -0.08 0.28
N LEU A 73 -10.12 0.69 1.15
CA LEU A 73 -9.02 0.19 1.99
C LEU A 73 -9.48 -1.01 2.82
N THR A 74 -10.68 -0.95 3.36
CA THR A 74 -11.25 -2.03 4.15
C THR A 74 -11.42 -3.32 3.33
N GLN A 75 -11.91 -3.19 2.09
CA GLN A 75 -12.01 -4.31 1.15
C GLN A 75 -10.63 -4.86 0.77
N GLN A 76 -9.66 -3.99 0.53
CA GLN A 76 -8.29 -4.38 0.22
C GLN A 76 -7.64 -5.13 1.38
N LEU A 77 -7.86 -4.67 2.62
CA LEU A 77 -7.37 -5.35 3.81
C LEU A 77 -7.94 -6.77 3.92
N ILE A 78 -9.25 -6.93 3.74
CA ILE A 78 -9.89 -8.26 3.73
C ILE A 78 -9.31 -9.14 2.63
N LYS A 79 -9.16 -8.61 1.42
CA LYS A 79 -8.58 -9.35 0.28
C LYS A 79 -7.18 -9.88 0.57
N GLN A 80 -6.36 -9.12 1.27
CA GLN A 80 -5.00 -9.54 1.66
C GLN A 80 -4.99 -10.69 2.68
N GLN A 81 -6.07 -10.83 3.46
CA GLN A 81 -6.19 -11.87 4.50
C GLN A 81 -6.84 -13.16 3.99
N VAL A 82 -7.47 -13.14 2.81
CA VAL A 82 -8.17 -14.30 2.25
C VAL A 82 -7.26 -15.01 1.23
N VAL A 83 -6.83 -16.21 1.60
CA VAL A 83 -6.10 -17.12 0.71
C VAL A 83 -7.06 -18.24 0.29
N GLY A 84 -7.35 -18.38 -1.02
CA GLY A 84 -8.19 -19.46 -1.52
C GLY A 84 -8.64 -19.30 -2.96
N ASP A 85 -9.05 -20.43 -3.58
CA ASP A 85 -9.43 -20.58 -4.98
C ASP A 85 -10.94 -20.39 -5.24
N ALA A 86 -11.64 -19.62 -4.39
CA ALA A 86 -13.07 -19.37 -4.58
C ALA A 86 -13.33 -18.65 -5.91
N PRO A 87 -14.46 -18.92 -6.60
CA PRO A 87 -14.85 -18.20 -7.79
C PRO A 87 -14.87 -16.69 -7.54
N THR A 88 -14.46 -15.90 -8.53
CA THR A 88 -14.26 -14.45 -8.39
C THR A 88 -15.48 -13.71 -7.84
N PHE A 89 -16.69 -14.11 -8.27
CA PHE A 89 -17.93 -13.50 -7.77
C PHE A 89 -18.19 -13.82 -6.31
N THR A 90 -18.05 -15.08 -5.88
CA THR A 90 -18.21 -15.48 -4.47
C THR A 90 -17.18 -14.81 -3.59
N ARG A 91 -15.93 -14.72 -4.05
CA ARG A 91 -14.86 -14.00 -3.34
C ARG A 91 -15.20 -12.54 -3.15
N LYS A 92 -15.71 -11.87 -4.18
CA LYS A 92 -16.09 -10.45 -4.10
C LYS A 92 -17.28 -10.22 -3.17
N ALA A 93 -18.28 -11.09 -3.20
CA ALA A 93 -19.41 -11.01 -2.29
C ALA A 93 -18.98 -11.20 -0.83
N THR A 94 -18.12 -12.18 -0.55
CA THR A 94 -17.55 -12.40 0.79
C THR A 94 -16.72 -11.21 1.26
N GLU A 95 -15.87 -10.66 0.40
CA GLU A 95 -15.07 -9.47 0.67
C GLU A 95 -15.94 -8.28 1.09
N ILE A 96 -17.06 -8.04 0.40
CA ILE A 96 -17.99 -6.95 0.72
C ILE A 96 -18.63 -7.17 2.11
N VAL A 97 -19.12 -8.37 2.38
CA VAL A 97 -19.74 -8.70 3.67
C VAL A 97 -18.74 -8.56 4.81
N ASP A 98 -17.53 -9.08 4.63
CA ASP A 98 -16.48 -9.01 5.64
C ASP A 98 -16.00 -7.57 5.86
N ALA A 99 -15.92 -6.75 4.81
CA ALA A 99 -15.58 -5.34 4.94
C ALA A 99 -16.62 -4.56 5.76
N LEU A 100 -17.90 -4.81 5.54
CA LEU A 100 -18.98 -4.22 6.33
C LEU A 100 -18.91 -4.67 7.80
N ALA A 101 -18.61 -5.94 8.04
CA ALA A 101 -18.46 -6.48 9.39
C ALA A 101 -17.23 -5.89 10.11
N LEU A 102 -16.10 -5.74 9.41
CA LEU A 102 -14.88 -5.19 9.96
C LEU A 102 -15.05 -3.74 10.41
N GLU A 103 -15.76 -2.93 9.64
CA GLU A 103 -16.05 -1.53 9.97
C GLU A 103 -16.96 -1.38 11.21
N ARG A 104 -17.66 -2.43 11.60
CA ARG A 104 -18.45 -2.45 12.85
C ARG A 104 -17.61 -2.75 14.08
N GLY A 105 -16.49 -3.46 13.91
CA GLY A 105 -15.63 -3.92 15.00
C GLY A 105 -14.32 -3.15 15.15
N MET A 106 -13.90 -2.41 14.12
CA MET A 106 -12.67 -1.63 14.11
C MET A 106 -12.97 -0.19 13.69
N ASP A 107 -12.33 0.78 14.33
CA ASP A 107 -12.42 2.16 13.89
C ASP A 107 -11.53 2.42 12.65
N LYS A 108 -11.70 3.59 12.03
CA LYS A 108 -10.96 3.98 10.83
C LYS A 108 -9.44 3.99 11.04
N ASN A 109 -8.99 4.48 12.19
CA ASN A 109 -7.56 4.51 12.50
C ASN A 109 -6.97 3.11 12.64
N GLU A 110 -7.69 2.20 13.29
CA GLU A 110 -7.29 0.80 13.42
C GLU A 110 -7.21 0.09 12.07
N ILE A 111 -8.20 0.30 11.19
CA ILE A 111 -8.22 -0.26 9.84
C ILE A 111 -7.04 0.26 9.02
N LEU A 112 -6.82 1.57 9.04
CA LEU A 112 -5.72 2.20 8.30
C LEU A 112 -4.36 1.73 8.82
N THR A 113 -4.19 1.68 10.14
CA THR A 113 -2.94 1.19 10.77
C THR A 113 -2.68 -0.27 10.40
N THR A 114 -3.70 -1.11 10.44
CA THR A 114 -3.57 -2.52 10.04
C THR A 114 -3.21 -2.65 8.58
N TYR A 115 -3.88 -1.90 7.69
CA TYR A 115 -3.56 -1.86 6.27
C TYR A 115 -2.09 -1.50 6.04
N LEU A 116 -1.60 -0.45 6.70
CA LEU A 116 -0.21 0.01 6.56
C LEU A 116 0.81 -0.96 7.16
N ASN A 117 0.42 -1.79 8.11
CA ASN A 117 1.31 -2.79 8.70
C ASN A 117 1.38 -4.11 7.91
N VAL A 118 0.40 -4.42 7.07
CA VAL A 118 0.34 -5.71 6.36
C VAL A 118 0.52 -5.59 4.86
N SER A 119 0.37 -4.42 4.28
CA SER A 119 0.47 -4.22 2.83
C SER A 119 1.86 -4.57 2.30
N PRO A 120 1.95 -5.20 1.11
CA PRO A 120 3.23 -5.44 0.47
C PRO A 120 3.75 -4.15 -0.16
N PHE A 121 5.03 -3.87 0.06
CA PHE A 121 5.70 -2.67 -0.44
C PHE A 121 6.92 -2.97 -1.32
N GLY A 122 6.98 -4.16 -1.90
CA GLY A 122 8.04 -4.53 -2.82
C GLY A 122 9.29 -5.05 -2.12
N ARG A 123 10.45 -4.53 -2.50
CA ARG A 123 11.75 -5.00 -2.02
C ARG A 123 12.55 -3.89 -1.35
N ASN A 124 13.33 -4.28 -0.35
CA ASN A 124 14.30 -3.39 0.28
C ASN A 124 15.64 -3.40 -0.49
N ASN A 125 16.62 -2.66 0.01
CA ASN A 125 17.96 -2.54 -0.56
C ASN A 125 18.81 -3.82 -0.46
N ARG A 126 18.27 -4.90 0.08
CA ARG A 126 18.84 -6.26 0.09
C ARG A 126 18.11 -7.22 -0.85
N GLY A 127 17.10 -6.72 -1.57
CA GLY A 127 16.26 -7.55 -2.44
C GLY A 127 15.23 -8.40 -1.70
N GLN A 128 15.07 -8.20 -0.41
CA GLN A 128 14.08 -8.94 0.40
C GLN A 128 12.70 -8.34 0.21
N ASN A 129 11.67 -9.19 0.19
CA ASN A 129 10.29 -8.76 0.18
C ASN A 129 9.94 -8.10 1.52
N ILE A 130 9.26 -6.95 1.44
CA ILE A 130 8.85 -6.19 2.62
C ILE A 130 7.34 -6.04 2.67
N ALA A 131 6.80 -6.16 3.86
CA ALA A 131 5.42 -5.86 4.18
C ALA A 131 5.38 -4.85 5.33
N GLY A 132 4.45 -3.90 5.23
CA GLY A 132 4.28 -2.87 6.23
C GLY A 132 5.16 -1.66 6.02
N VAL A 133 4.64 -0.53 6.50
CA VAL A 133 5.20 0.81 6.26
C VAL A 133 6.54 1.04 6.96
N GLU A 134 6.76 0.46 8.13
CA GLU A 134 8.04 0.64 8.85
C GLU A 134 9.17 -0.06 8.11
N ALA A 135 8.97 -1.31 7.69
CA ALA A 135 9.95 -2.04 6.90
C ALA A 135 10.23 -1.33 5.56
N ALA A 136 9.20 -0.73 4.95
CA ALA A 136 9.35 0.05 3.72
C ALA A 136 10.16 1.34 3.97
N ALA A 137 9.86 2.09 5.01
CA ALA A 137 10.57 3.31 5.35
C ALA A 137 12.05 3.04 5.63
N GLN A 138 12.35 2.01 6.41
CA GLN A 138 13.71 1.62 6.73
C GLN A 138 14.46 1.04 5.51
N GLY A 139 13.80 0.14 4.79
CA GLY A 139 14.44 -0.61 3.69
C GLY A 139 14.60 0.15 2.38
N ILE A 140 13.89 1.26 2.21
CA ILE A 140 13.94 2.09 1.00
C ILE A 140 14.63 3.42 1.27
N PHE A 141 14.31 4.08 2.39
CA PHE A 141 14.77 5.42 2.72
C PHE A 141 15.66 5.51 3.95
N GLY A 142 15.80 4.43 4.72
CA GLY A 142 16.61 4.42 5.95
C GLY A 142 16.08 5.31 7.07
N VAL A 143 14.78 5.58 7.08
CA VAL A 143 14.11 6.39 8.10
C VAL A 143 13.00 5.59 8.76
N SER A 144 12.52 6.05 9.93
CA SER A 144 11.33 5.47 10.53
C SER A 144 10.07 5.91 9.78
N ALA A 145 9.00 5.12 9.87
CA ALA A 145 7.71 5.47 9.27
C ALA A 145 7.16 6.80 9.79
N LYS A 146 7.53 7.18 11.00
CA LYS A 146 7.18 8.47 11.61
C LYS A 146 7.78 9.66 10.88
N ASP A 147 8.97 9.49 10.31
CA ASP A 147 9.79 10.58 9.76
C ASP A 147 9.69 10.67 8.22
N LEU A 148 8.79 9.93 7.59
CA LEU A 148 8.58 9.99 6.15
C LEU A 148 8.17 11.40 5.71
N THR A 149 8.93 11.97 4.77
CA THR A 149 8.58 13.23 4.10
C THR A 149 7.42 13.02 3.14
N VAL A 150 6.83 14.09 2.64
CA VAL A 150 5.72 13.98 1.66
C VAL A 150 6.12 13.21 0.41
N PRO A 151 7.26 13.50 -0.27
CA PRO A 151 7.67 12.71 -1.44
C PRO A 151 7.92 11.24 -1.12
N GLN A 152 8.57 10.94 -0.01
CA GLN A 152 8.82 9.56 0.44
C GLN A 152 7.50 8.82 0.73
N ALA A 153 6.58 9.48 1.42
CA ALA A 153 5.26 8.95 1.72
C ALA A 153 4.46 8.67 0.44
N ALA A 154 4.49 9.56 -0.53
CA ALA A 154 3.83 9.38 -1.82
C ALA A 154 4.39 8.18 -2.59
N PHE A 155 5.70 8.00 -2.57
CA PHE A 155 6.35 6.84 -3.19
C PHE A 155 5.88 5.52 -2.55
N ILE A 156 5.92 5.43 -1.24
CA ILE A 156 5.48 4.23 -0.50
C ILE A 156 4.00 3.96 -0.74
N ALA A 157 3.15 4.98 -0.67
CA ALA A 157 1.70 4.83 -0.90
C ALA A 157 1.37 4.32 -2.31
N GLY A 158 2.22 4.56 -3.29
CA GLY A 158 2.06 4.08 -4.65
C GLY A 158 2.43 2.62 -4.88
N LEU A 159 3.20 2.01 -3.98
CA LEU A 159 3.76 0.67 -4.17
C LEU A 159 2.72 -0.47 -4.18
N PRO A 160 1.68 -0.50 -3.34
CA PRO A 160 0.79 -1.66 -3.23
C PRO A 160 0.08 -2.05 -4.52
N GLN A 161 -0.13 -1.15 -5.47
CA GLN A 161 -0.77 -1.46 -6.74
C GLN A 161 0.05 -2.46 -7.57
N SER A 162 1.39 -2.33 -7.55
CA SER A 162 2.31 -3.23 -8.24
C SER A 162 3.69 -3.20 -7.54
N PRO A 163 3.81 -3.88 -6.38
CA PRO A 163 4.95 -3.69 -5.48
C PRO A 163 6.30 -3.98 -6.12
N ILE A 164 6.39 -5.03 -6.92
CA ILE A 164 7.65 -5.42 -7.56
C ILE A 164 8.02 -4.49 -8.71
N VAL A 165 7.05 -4.03 -9.49
CA VAL A 165 7.27 -3.11 -10.61
C VAL A 165 7.69 -1.73 -10.13
N TYR A 166 7.05 -1.22 -9.08
CA TYR A 166 7.31 0.13 -8.56
C TYR A 166 8.45 0.20 -7.56
N SER A 167 8.87 -0.94 -7.02
CA SER A 167 10.02 -1.00 -6.09
C SER A 167 11.29 -0.47 -6.75
N PRO A 168 12.15 0.28 -6.03
CA PRO A 168 13.39 0.80 -6.58
C PRO A 168 14.50 -0.25 -6.67
N TYR A 169 14.36 -1.39 -5.98
CA TYR A 169 15.37 -2.42 -5.92
C TYR A 169 14.98 -3.69 -6.66
N ALA A 170 15.97 -4.32 -7.30
CA ALA A 170 15.84 -5.62 -7.92
C ALA A 170 15.93 -6.76 -6.87
N ALA A 171 15.75 -8.01 -7.32
CA ALA A 171 15.76 -9.18 -6.46
C ALA A 171 17.10 -9.41 -5.75
N ASP A 172 18.19 -8.91 -6.30
CA ASP A 172 19.55 -8.98 -5.73
C ASP A 172 19.89 -7.78 -4.82
N GLY A 173 18.95 -6.84 -4.63
CA GLY A 173 19.14 -5.63 -3.84
C GLY A 173 19.75 -4.47 -4.59
N SER A 174 20.16 -4.63 -5.84
CA SER A 174 20.68 -3.53 -6.65
C SER A 174 19.60 -2.53 -7.00
N LEU A 175 19.95 -1.26 -7.15
CA LEU A 175 19.05 -0.26 -7.73
C LEU A 175 18.73 -0.63 -9.17
N LYS A 176 17.46 -0.51 -9.53
CA LYS A 176 17.01 -0.70 -10.91
C LYS A 176 17.62 0.34 -11.84
N SER A 177 17.61 0.08 -13.15
CA SER A 177 17.98 1.04 -14.16
C SER A 177 17.14 2.32 -14.06
N LYS A 178 17.67 3.44 -14.58
CA LYS A 178 16.94 4.71 -14.61
C LYS A 178 15.55 4.57 -15.23
N GLU A 179 15.45 3.80 -16.31
CA GLU A 179 14.17 3.54 -16.99
C GLU A 179 13.17 2.80 -16.09
N ASN A 180 13.62 1.78 -15.38
CA ASN A 180 12.75 1.00 -14.48
C ASN A 180 12.44 1.74 -13.17
N LEU A 181 13.36 2.58 -12.67
CA LEU A 181 13.09 3.47 -11.53
C LEU A 181 11.98 4.48 -11.87
N GLU A 182 11.91 4.94 -13.11
CA GLU A 182 10.91 5.92 -13.54
C GLU A 182 9.48 5.44 -13.36
N LEU A 183 9.22 4.13 -13.41
CA LEU A 183 7.89 3.57 -13.20
C LEU A 183 7.36 3.90 -11.79
N GLY A 184 8.16 3.64 -10.76
CA GLY A 184 7.80 3.96 -9.38
C GLY A 184 7.78 5.46 -9.09
N LEU A 185 8.69 6.21 -9.70
CA LEU A 185 8.74 7.68 -9.57
C LEU A 185 7.53 8.35 -10.22
N ALA A 186 7.11 7.89 -11.39
CA ALA A 186 5.89 8.36 -12.05
C ALA A 186 4.64 8.04 -11.20
N ARG A 187 4.59 6.85 -10.62
CA ARG A 187 3.51 6.47 -9.70
C ARG A 187 3.47 7.39 -8.48
N ALA A 188 4.62 7.75 -7.91
CA ALA A 188 4.70 8.69 -6.79
C ALA A 188 4.15 10.07 -7.16
N LYS A 189 4.40 10.55 -8.38
CA LYS A 189 3.82 11.80 -8.89
C LYS A 189 2.29 11.72 -9.02
N ASP A 190 1.76 10.59 -9.45
CA ASP A 190 0.31 10.35 -9.48
C ASP A 190 -0.29 10.42 -8.07
N VAL A 191 0.39 9.87 -7.07
CA VAL A 191 -0.04 9.96 -5.67
C VAL A 191 -0.02 11.41 -5.19
N LEU A 192 1.03 12.16 -5.47
CA LEU A 192 1.11 13.60 -5.13
C LEU A 192 -0.03 14.39 -5.78
N PHE A 193 -0.35 14.09 -7.03
CA PHE A 193 -1.48 14.71 -7.73
C PHE A 193 -2.81 14.38 -7.04
N ASN A 194 -3.00 13.12 -6.64
CA ASN A 194 -4.20 12.72 -5.89
C ASN A 194 -4.30 13.44 -4.54
N MET A 195 -3.18 13.63 -3.85
CA MET A 195 -3.14 14.41 -2.61
C MET A 195 -3.54 15.87 -2.84
N TYR A 196 -3.07 16.48 -3.91
CA TYR A 196 -3.48 17.82 -4.31
C TYR A 196 -4.96 17.88 -4.69
N ARG A 197 -5.40 16.99 -5.55
CA ARG A 197 -6.78 16.90 -6.03
C ARG A 197 -7.80 16.72 -4.90
N THR A 198 -7.45 15.97 -3.88
CA THR A 198 -8.31 15.68 -2.72
C THR A 198 -8.18 16.69 -1.57
N GLY A 199 -7.31 17.68 -1.71
CA GLY A 199 -7.13 18.73 -0.71
C GLY A 199 -6.10 18.43 0.38
N ALA A 200 -5.37 17.30 0.29
CA ALA A 200 -4.32 16.96 1.24
C ALA A 200 -3.03 17.78 1.06
N LEU A 201 -2.81 18.33 -0.12
CA LEU A 201 -1.70 19.23 -0.43
C LEU A 201 -2.24 20.50 -1.09
N SER A 202 -1.60 21.63 -0.80
CA SER A 202 -1.79 22.87 -1.58
C SER A 202 -1.18 22.71 -2.97
N LYS A 203 -1.61 23.56 -3.91
CA LYS A 203 -1.03 23.60 -5.26
C LYS A 203 0.48 23.85 -5.21
N LYS A 204 0.90 24.82 -4.39
CA LYS A 204 2.31 25.17 -4.21
C LYS A 204 3.14 23.99 -3.71
N ASP A 205 2.66 23.28 -2.71
CA ASP A 205 3.35 22.11 -2.16
C ASP A 205 3.40 20.98 -3.17
N TYR A 206 2.31 20.72 -3.88
CA TYR A 206 2.28 19.73 -4.95
C TYR A 206 3.34 20.03 -6.03
N GLU A 207 3.40 21.26 -6.51
CA GLU A 207 4.36 21.67 -7.54
C GLU A 207 5.81 21.52 -7.05
N THR A 208 6.07 21.89 -5.79
CA THR A 208 7.39 21.75 -5.17
C THR A 208 7.79 20.29 -5.03
N TYR A 209 6.93 19.45 -4.48
CA TYR A 209 7.23 18.03 -4.26
C TYR A 209 7.28 17.21 -5.55
N ALA A 210 6.49 17.59 -6.56
CA ALA A 210 6.52 16.91 -7.87
C ALA A 210 7.86 17.10 -8.60
N GLN A 211 8.61 18.15 -8.28
CA GLN A 211 9.93 18.44 -8.86
C GLN A 211 11.08 17.89 -8.02
N TYR A 212 10.80 17.41 -6.81
CA TYR A 212 11.83 16.88 -5.93
C TYR A 212 12.45 15.62 -6.51
N ASP A 213 13.79 15.57 -6.53
CA ASP A 213 14.52 14.38 -6.98
C ASP A 213 14.58 13.33 -5.86
N LEU A 214 13.61 12.44 -5.85
CA LEU A 214 13.48 11.40 -4.83
C LEU A 214 14.59 10.34 -4.91
N THR A 215 15.27 10.24 -6.03
CA THR A 215 16.38 9.26 -6.17
C THR A 215 17.51 9.49 -5.18
N LYS A 216 17.65 10.72 -4.69
CA LYS A 216 18.63 11.06 -3.65
C LYS A 216 18.34 10.41 -2.30
N ASP A 217 17.07 10.05 -2.06
CA ASP A 217 16.60 9.52 -0.79
C ASP A 217 16.69 7.99 -0.70
N PHE A 218 16.81 7.30 -1.83
CA PHE A 218 16.98 5.85 -1.83
C PHE A 218 18.32 5.46 -1.21
N ILE A 219 18.27 4.58 -0.19
CA ILE A 219 19.51 4.10 0.44
C ILE A 219 20.28 3.19 -0.50
N ALA A 220 21.60 3.18 -0.30
CA ALA A 220 22.49 2.36 -1.11
C ALA A 220 22.16 0.87 -1.01
N PRO A 221 22.34 0.10 -2.10
CA PRO A 221 22.27 -1.34 -2.04
C PRO A 221 23.17 -1.91 -0.94
N ASP A 222 22.61 -2.80 -0.15
CA ASP A 222 23.32 -3.55 0.90
C ASP A 222 23.22 -5.04 0.57
N GLY A 223 23.58 -5.36 -0.68
CA GLY A 223 23.57 -6.73 -1.18
C GLY A 223 24.57 -7.58 -0.41
N ILE A 224 24.20 -8.81 -0.12
CA ILE A 224 25.09 -9.80 0.47
C ILE A 224 26.29 -9.93 -0.48
N GLU A 225 27.48 -9.55 -0.03
CA GLU A 225 28.72 -9.92 -0.71
C GLU A 225 28.71 -11.44 -0.89
N LYS A 226 28.79 -11.88 -2.13
CA LYS A 226 28.88 -13.30 -2.48
C LYS A 226 30.23 -13.87 -2.07
#